data_c0ba9389de4d0d65cf77a5ca4536f11c
#
_entry.id   c0ba9389de4d0d65cf77a5ca4536f11c
#
_cell.length_a   1.000
_cell.length_b   1.000
_cell.length_c   1.000
_cell.angle_alpha   90.00
_cell.angle_beta   90.00
_cell.angle_gamma   90.00
#
_symmetry.space_group_name_H-M   'P 1'
#
loop_
_entity.id
_entity.type
_entity.pdbx_description
1 polymer ?
#
loop_
_entity_poly.entity_id
_entity_poly.type
_entity_poly.pdbx_seq_one_letter_code
_entity_poly.pdbx_strand_id
1 'polypeptide(L)'
;MNILLDLNVHVLIYVFVKPPIPYITDDEAIDDAMKTIKDSFDKGAYAVELECGYIVENSDMYNLYKNGRYKPLSFWSIQKLLKNAIALNRGIVRLAYFSDTPKPIAGPSNCEKYNDKFIKMFDEYRETLDPKVLFEEIQCECKKYIIR
;
A
#
# COMPACT_ATOMS: atom_id res chain seq x y z
N MET A 1 2.57 -13.41 -19.83
CA MET A 1 1.29 -13.49 -19.12
C MET A 1 0.20 -14.22 -19.93
N ASN A 2 0.11 -14.01 -21.24
CA ASN A 2 -0.91 -14.68 -22.07
C ASN A 2 -0.89 -16.20 -21.98
N ILE A 3 0.29 -16.84 -21.98
CA ILE A 3 0.43 -18.31 -21.86
C ILE A 3 -0.19 -18.84 -20.55
N LEU A 4 -0.05 -18.12 -19.44
CA LEU A 4 -0.63 -18.53 -18.16
C LEU A 4 -2.14 -18.41 -18.15
N LEU A 5 -2.71 -17.42 -18.84
CA LEU A 5 -4.17 -17.27 -19.00
C LEU A 5 -4.75 -18.40 -19.84
N ASP A 6 -4.04 -18.82 -20.89
CA ASP A 6 -4.44 -19.96 -21.75
C ASP A 6 -4.46 -21.29 -20.96
N LEU A 7 -3.65 -21.39 -19.90
CA LEU A 7 -3.62 -22.52 -18.97
C LEU A 7 -4.64 -22.42 -17.83
N ASN A 8 -5.51 -21.40 -17.82
CA ASN A 8 -6.46 -21.10 -16.75
C ASN A 8 -5.81 -20.92 -15.37
N VAL A 9 -4.63 -20.29 -15.35
CA VAL A 9 -3.89 -19.98 -14.13
C VAL A 9 -4.24 -18.56 -13.67
N HIS A 10 -4.63 -18.43 -12.40
CA HIS A 10 -4.86 -17.13 -11.78
C HIS A 10 -3.53 -16.51 -11.38
N VAL A 11 -3.20 -15.37 -11.96
CA VAL A 11 -1.94 -14.63 -11.69
C VAL A 11 -2.21 -13.52 -10.68
N LEU A 12 -1.50 -13.56 -9.56
CA LEU A 12 -1.43 -12.50 -8.56
C LEU A 12 -0.14 -11.69 -8.79
N ILE A 13 -0.25 -10.38 -8.90
CA ILE A 13 0.90 -9.47 -9.02
C ILE A 13 1.09 -8.70 -7.71
N TYR A 14 2.29 -8.79 -7.14
CA TYR A 14 2.68 -7.93 -6.04
C TYR A 14 3.08 -6.56 -6.58
N VAL A 15 2.44 -5.52 -6.07
CA VAL A 15 2.74 -4.12 -6.41
C VAL A 15 3.47 -3.49 -5.23
N PHE A 16 4.77 -3.31 -5.38
CA PHE A 16 5.58 -2.64 -4.36
C PHE A 16 5.30 -1.14 -4.37
N VAL A 17 4.72 -0.66 -3.28
CA VAL A 17 4.27 0.73 -3.15
C VAL A 17 5.34 1.56 -2.45
N LYS A 18 5.67 2.71 -3.02
CA LYS A 18 6.68 3.64 -2.53
C LYS A 18 8.08 3.03 -2.48
N PRO A 19 8.71 2.83 -3.64
CA PRO A 19 10.07 2.31 -3.73
C PRO A 19 11.07 3.24 -3.02
N PRO A 20 12.30 2.76 -2.71
CA PRO A 20 13.31 3.52 -1.97
C PRO A 20 13.97 4.62 -2.81
N ILE A 21 13.17 5.56 -3.27
CA ILE A 21 13.60 6.75 -4.02
C ILE A 21 13.70 7.92 -3.05
N PRO A 22 14.85 8.63 -3.00
CA PRO A 22 15.01 9.80 -2.13
C PRO A 22 13.93 10.85 -2.38
N TYR A 23 13.31 11.32 -1.30
CA TYR A 23 12.30 12.39 -1.29
C TYR A 23 11.00 12.09 -2.03
N ILE A 24 10.74 10.84 -2.43
CA ILE A 24 9.45 10.46 -3.03
C ILE A 24 8.30 10.79 -2.07
N THR A 25 7.33 11.51 -2.59
CA THR A 25 6.11 11.86 -1.84
C THR A 25 5.10 10.70 -1.86
N ASP A 26 4.12 10.75 -0.96
CA ASP A 26 3.04 9.77 -0.95
C ASP A 26 2.17 9.85 -2.23
N ASP A 27 1.93 11.06 -2.74
CA ASP A 27 1.15 11.23 -3.98
C ASP A 27 1.88 10.67 -5.20
N GLU A 28 3.18 10.91 -5.34
CA GLU A 28 4.00 10.30 -6.40
C GLU A 28 4.00 8.78 -6.31
N ALA A 29 4.10 8.24 -5.09
CA ALA A 29 4.04 6.80 -4.85
C ALA A 29 2.68 6.19 -5.21
N ILE A 30 1.58 6.90 -4.91
CA ILE A 30 0.22 6.49 -5.31
C ILE A 30 0.08 6.49 -6.82
N ASP A 31 0.55 7.53 -7.50
CA ASP A 31 0.47 7.64 -8.96
C ASP A 31 1.26 6.52 -9.65
N ASP A 32 2.45 6.22 -9.15
CA ASP A 32 3.28 5.12 -9.65
C ASP A 32 2.61 3.75 -9.45
N ALA A 33 2.13 3.49 -8.23
CA ALA A 33 1.41 2.26 -7.92
C ALA A 33 0.15 2.10 -8.77
N MET A 34 -0.62 3.16 -8.97
CA MET A 34 -1.83 3.12 -9.81
C MET A 34 -1.52 2.81 -11.28
N LYS A 35 -0.40 3.28 -11.83
CA LYS A 35 0.06 2.89 -13.18
C LYS A 35 0.37 1.41 -13.24
N THR A 36 1.11 0.90 -12.26
CA THR A 36 1.47 -0.53 -12.16
C THR A 36 0.24 -1.40 -12.01
N ILE A 37 -0.73 -1.01 -11.18
CA ILE A 37 -2.01 -1.73 -10.99
C ILE A 37 -2.79 -1.82 -12.30
N LYS A 38 -2.95 -0.70 -13.00
CA LYS A 38 -3.64 -0.65 -14.29
C LYS A 38 -2.96 -1.54 -15.33
N ASP A 39 -1.64 -1.43 -15.47
CA ASP A 39 -0.85 -2.25 -16.40
C ASP A 39 -0.97 -3.75 -16.07
N SER A 40 -0.96 -4.10 -14.78
CA SER A 40 -1.14 -5.49 -14.33
C SER A 40 -2.49 -6.05 -14.76
N PHE A 41 -3.57 -5.31 -14.54
CA PHE A 41 -4.90 -5.73 -14.97
C PHE A 41 -5.06 -5.72 -16.50
N ASP A 42 -4.46 -4.78 -17.21
CA ASP A 42 -4.44 -4.75 -18.69
C ASP A 42 -3.77 -5.98 -19.28
N LYS A 43 -2.78 -6.53 -18.58
CA LYS A 43 -2.09 -7.78 -18.94
C LYS A 43 -2.77 -9.04 -18.44
N GLY A 44 -3.94 -8.93 -17.81
CA GLY A 44 -4.77 -10.06 -17.41
C GLY A 44 -4.47 -10.61 -16.02
N ALA A 45 -3.90 -9.82 -15.11
CA ALA A 45 -3.79 -10.23 -13.71
C ALA A 45 -5.18 -10.48 -13.11
N TYR A 46 -5.32 -11.59 -12.38
CA TYR A 46 -6.52 -11.92 -11.61
C TYR A 46 -6.66 -11.05 -10.36
N ALA A 47 -5.54 -10.77 -9.72
CA ALA A 47 -5.48 -9.95 -8.52
C ALA A 47 -4.16 -9.17 -8.46
N VAL A 48 -4.18 -8.06 -7.71
CA VAL A 48 -2.98 -7.36 -7.28
C VAL A 48 -2.92 -7.34 -5.75
N GLU A 49 -1.72 -7.43 -5.19
CA GLU A 49 -1.49 -7.28 -3.76
C GLU A 49 -0.52 -6.11 -3.53
N LEU A 50 -0.99 -5.12 -2.76
CA LEU A 50 -0.22 -3.92 -2.46
C LEU A 50 0.76 -4.21 -1.34
N GLU A 51 2.04 -4.17 -1.64
CA GLU A 51 3.14 -4.36 -0.71
C GLU A 51 3.72 -3.01 -0.32
N CYS A 52 3.38 -2.51 0.86
CA CYS A 52 3.87 -1.22 1.35
C CYS A 52 5.22 -1.39 2.05
N GLY A 53 6.21 -0.62 1.62
CA GLY A 53 7.56 -0.68 2.17
C GLY A 53 7.62 -0.40 3.67
N TYR A 54 8.42 -1.18 4.38
CA TYR A 54 8.79 -0.99 5.78
C TYR A 54 10.31 -1.01 5.94
N ILE A 55 10.80 -0.39 7.01
CA ILE A 55 12.23 -0.16 7.21
C ILE A 55 12.84 -1.33 7.99
N VAL A 56 13.78 -2.02 7.37
CA VAL A 56 14.58 -3.07 8.00
C VAL A 56 16.02 -2.59 8.14
N GLU A 57 16.64 -2.90 9.27
CA GLU A 57 18.02 -2.55 9.58
C GLU A 57 18.99 -3.04 8.47
N ASN A 58 20.01 -2.24 8.20
CA ASN A 58 21.04 -2.54 7.19
C ASN A 58 20.54 -2.65 5.73
N SER A 59 19.37 -2.08 5.42
CA SER A 59 18.88 -1.94 4.04
C SER A 59 19.20 -0.55 3.47
N ASP A 60 19.15 -0.42 2.14
CA ASP A 60 19.27 0.89 1.49
C ASP A 60 18.14 1.83 1.92
N MET A 61 16.94 1.30 2.11
CA MET A 61 15.79 2.03 2.61
C MET A 61 16.03 2.56 4.03
N TYR A 62 16.71 1.80 4.88
CA TYR A 62 17.12 2.23 6.22
C TYR A 62 18.07 3.43 6.18
N ASN A 63 19.03 3.43 5.26
CA ASN A 63 19.95 4.56 5.09
C ASN A 63 19.22 5.84 4.66
N LEU A 64 18.29 5.73 3.72
CA LEU A 64 17.45 6.86 3.29
C LEU A 64 16.55 7.36 4.43
N TYR A 65 15.96 6.45 5.19
CA TYR A 65 15.12 6.76 6.35
C TYR A 65 15.90 7.50 7.45
N LYS A 66 17.06 6.98 7.85
CA LYS A 66 17.93 7.62 8.87
C LYS A 66 18.36 9.04 8.49
N ASN A 67 18.58 9.29 7.21
CA ASN A 67 18.99 10.59 6.70
C ASN A 67 17.81 11.51 6.37
N GLY A 68 16.59 11.13 6.76
CA GLY A 68 15.38 11.93 6.51
C GLY A 68 14.98 12.07 5.05
N ARG A 69 15.55 11.23 4.17
CA ARG A 69 15.28 11.25 2.72
C ARG A 69 14.14 10.32 2.30
N TYR A 70 13.64 9.50 3.20
CA TYR A 70 12.54 8.58 2.97
C TYR A 70 11.67 8.48 4.22
N LYS A 71 10.37 8.37 4.01
CA LYS A 71 9.39 8.06 5.06
C LYS A 71 8.47 6.97 4.53
N PRO A 72 8.11 5.95 5.34
CA PRO A 72 7.05 5.02 4.98
C PRO A 72 5.74 5.76 4.65
N LEU A 73 4.85 5.09 3.91
CA LEU A 73 3.53 5.65 3.59
C LEU A 73 2.73 5.98 4.84
N SER A 74 1.93 7.04 4.75
CA SER A 74 0.87 7.26 5.73
C SER A 74 -0.28 6.27 5.52
N PHE A 75 -0.99 5.92 6.57
CA PHE A 75 -2.22 5.11 6.46
C PHE A 75 -3.31 5.82 5.65
N TRP A 76 -3.35 7.15 5.68
CA TRP A 76 -4.22 7.94 4.80
C TRP A 76 -3.96 7.67 3.32
N SER A 77 -2.68 7.62 2.96
CA SER A 77 -2.24 7.36 1.59
C SER A 77 -2.57 5.93 1.15
N ILE A 78 -2.41 4.96 2.04
CA ILE A 78 -2.79 3.57 1.78
C ILE A 78 -4.31 3.44 1.58
N GLN A 79 -5.10 4.07 2.45
CA GLN A 79 -6.56 4.10 2.30
C GLN A 79 -6.98 4.73 0.96
N LYS A 80 -6.35 5.85 0.58
CA LYS A 80 -6.60 6.52 -0.71
C LYS A 80 -6.24 5.60 -1.88
N LEU A 81 -5.07 4.96 -1.84
CA LEU A 81 -4.63 4.05 -2.89
C LEU A 81 -5.57 2.86 -3.05
N LEU A 82 -5.97 2.21 -1.94
CA LEU A 82 -6.91 1.09 -1.96
C LEU A 82 -8.25 1.51 -2.61
N LYS A 83 -8.82 2.62 -2.18
CA LYS A 83 -10.06 3.15 -2.77
C LYS A 83 -9.95 3.40 -4.27
N ASN A 84 -8.84 3.99 -4.70
CA ASN A 84 -8.59 4.26 -6.12
C ASN A 84 -8.42 2.97 -6.93
N ALA A 85 -7.68 2.00 -6.40
CA ALA A 85 -7.45 0.73 -7.06
C ALA A 85 -8.74 -0.10 -7.19
N ILE A 86 -9.54 -0.16 -6.13
CA ILE A 86 -10.84 -0.87 -6.12
C ILE A 86 -11.83 -0.20 -7.08
N ALA A 87 -11.83 1.12 -7.16
CA ALA A 87 -12.71 1.88 -8.07
C ALA A 87 -12.47 1.57 -9.56
N LEU A 88 -11.32 1.00 -9.92
CA LEU A 88 -11.07 0.52 -11.28
C LEU A 88 -12.02 -0.63 -11.67
N ASN A 89 -12.53 -1.38 -10.69
CA ASN A 89 -13.42 -2.52 -10.87
C ASN A 89 -12.91 -3.54 -11.91
N ARG A 90 -11.61 -3.90 -11.81
CA ARG A 90 -10.92 -4.73 -12.80
C ARG A 90 -10.46 -6.08 -12.29
N GLY A 91 -10.44 -6.27 -10.97
CA GLY A 91 -9.99 -7.50 -10.33
C GLY A 91 -9.91 -7.32 -8.82
N ILE A 92 -9.37 -8.33 -8.16
CA ILE A 92 -9.20 -8.32 -6.71
C ILE A 92 -8.01 -7.44 -6.34
N VAL A 93 -8.22 -6.52 -5.39
CA VAL A 93 -7.15 -5.72 -4.80
C VAL A 93 -6.95 -6.18 -3.36
N ARG A 94 -5.75 -6.65 -3.04
CA ARG A 94 -5.36 -7.11 -1.71
C ARG A 94 -4.36 -6.15 -1.09
N LEU A 95 -4.25 -6.19 0.22
CA LEU A 95 -3.27 -5.42 0.99
C LEU A 95 -2.43 -6.38 1.83
N ALA A 96 -1.11 -6.38 1.62
CA ALA A 96 -0.18 -7.14 2.43
C ALA A 96 -0.09 -6.59 3.87
N TYR A 97 0.46 -7.38 4.79
CA TYR A 97 0.69 -6.95 6.15
C TYR A 97 1.87 -5.97 6.23
N PHE A 98 1.89 -5.13 7.26
CA PHE A 98 2.94 -4.14 7.47
C PHE A 98 4.05 -4.63 8.40
N SER A 99 4.11 -5.90 8.66
CA SER A 99 5.07 -6.51 9.57
C SER A 99 5.66 -7.78 8.98
N ASP A 100 6.90 -8.05 9.36
CA ASP A 100 7.62 -9.26 8.98
C ASP A 100 8.56 -9.69 10.13
N THR A 101 9.31 -10.76 9.92
CA THR A 101 10.35 -11.22 10.84
C THR A 101 11.72 -11.10 10.17
N PRO A 102 12.66 -10.32 10.72
CA PRO A 102 12.58 -9.56 11.99
C PRO A 102 11.64 -8.36 11.94
N LYS A 103 11.13 -7.95 13.12
CA LYS A 103 10.23 -6.80 13.24
C LYS A 103 10.84 -5.54 12.61
N PRO A 104 10.12 -4.83 11.73
CA PRO A 104 10.59 -3.59 11.14
C PRO A 104 10.86 -2.50 12.19
N ILE A 105 11.85 -1.64 11.90
CA ILE A 105 12.16 -0.46 12.72
C ILE A 105 11.06 0.60 12.56
N ALA A 106 10.56 0.75 11.36
CA ALA A 106 9.44 1.64 11.03
C ALA A 106 8.65 1.07 9.86
N GLY A 107 7.38 1.38 9.82
CA GLY A 107 6.47 0.98 8.75
C GLY A 107 5.44 2.07 8.49
N PRO A 108 4.45 1.78 7.64
CA PRO A 108 3.33 2.68 7.41
C PRO A 108 2.68 3.07 8.73
N SER A 109 2.39 4.36 8.89
CA SER A 109 1.82 4.91 10.12
C SER A 109 1.24 6.30 9.90
N ASN A 110 0.42 6.73 10.85
CA ASN A 110 0.00 8.13 11.01
C ASN A 110 0.51 8.64 12.37
N CYS A 111 -0.29 9.46 13.06
CA CYS A 111 -0.05 9.78 14.46
C CYS A 111 -0.49 8.59 15.35
N GLU A 112 0.21 8.36 16.45
CA GLU A 112 -0.03 7.23 17.37
C GLU A 112 -1.49 7.09 17.80
N LYS A 113 -2.18 8.23 17.99
CA LYS A 113 -3.57 8.26 18.48
C LYS A 113 -4.56 7.46 17.60
N TYR A 114 -4.31 7.34 16.30
CA TYR A 114 -5.26 6.73 15.36
C TYR A 114 -4.71 5.52 14.61
N ASN A 115 -3.46 5.15 14.84
CA ASN A 115 -2.84 4.00 14.17
C ASN A 115 -3.65 2.71 14.37
N ASP A 116 -4.09 2.44 15.59
CA ASP A 116 -4.86 1.22 15.90
C ASP A 116 -6.18 1.15 15.15
N LYS A 117 -6.84 2.30 14.92
CA LYS A 117 -8.08 2.34 14.14
C LYS A 117 -7.83 1.99 12.68
N PHE A 118 -6.75 2.51 12.09
CA PHE A 118 -6.37 2.18 10.73
C PHE A 118 -5.97 0.72 10.59
N ILE A 119 -5.18 0.20 11.52
CA ILE A 119 -4.76 -1.22 11.51
C ILE A 119 -6.00 -2.11 11.55
N LYS A 120 -6.94 -1.85 12.46
CA LYS A 120 -8.19 -2.60 12.56
C LYS A 120 -9.01 -2.55 11.25
N MET A 121 -9.14 -1.36 10.65
CA MET A 121 -9.82 -1.19 9.36
C MET A 121 -9.15 -1.99 8.25
N PHE A 122 -7.83 -1.97 8.17
CA PHE A 122 -7.09 -2.74 7.16
C PHE A 122 -7.14 -4.24 7.40
N ASP A 123 -7.12 -4.70 8.65
CA ASP A 123 -7.26 -6.11 8.99
C ASP A 123 -8.65 -6.62 8.60
N GLU A 124 -9.70 -5.87 8.91
CA GLU A 124 -11.07 -6.19 8.47
C GLU A 124 -11.18 -6.23 6.94
N TYR A 125 -10.54 -5.28 6.24
CA TYR A 125 -10.50 -5.32 4.78
C TYR A 125 -9.75 -6.55 4.24
N ARG A 126 -8.63 -6.94 4.83
CA ARG A 126 -7.88 -8.15 4.45
C ARG A 126 -8.72 -9.42 4.57
N GLU A 127 -9.51 -9.50 5.61
CA GLU A 127 -10.38 -10.67 5.89
C GLU A 127 -11.60 -10.73 4.97
N THR A 128 -12.23 -9.59 4.71
CA THR A 128 -13.53 -9.53 4.04
C THR A 128 -13.45 -9.13 2.58
N LEU A 129 -12.43 -8.40 2.17
CA LEU A 129 -12.32 -7.69 0.89
C LEU A 129 -13.53 -6.76 0.62
N ASP A 130 -14.28 -6.39 1.66
CA ASP A 130 -15.40 -5.47 1.53
C ASP A 130 -14.87 -4.01 1.46
N PRO A 131 -15.05 -3.33 0.31
CA PRO A 131 -14.58 -1.96 0.16
C PRO A 131 -15.28 -0.97 1.11
N LYS A 132 -16.45 -1.30 1.63
CA LYS A 132 -17.20 -0.42 2.55
C LYS A 132 -16.42 -0.12 3.82
N VAL A 133 -15.63 -1.08 4.29
CA VAL A 133 -14.77 -0.92 5.47
C VAL A 133 -13.83 0.27 5.32
N LEU A 134 -13.33 0.52 4.11
CA LEU A 134 -12.36 1.59 3.83
C LEU A 134 -12.98 2.99 3.83
N PHE A 135 -14.32 3.11 3.87
CA PHE A 135 -15.01 4.41 3.86
C PHE A 135 -15.31 4.97 5.25
N GLU A 136 -14.87 4.28 6.31
CA GLU A 136 -14.91 4.83 7.66
C GLU A 136 -14.10 6.13 7.71
N GLU A 137 -14.75 7.21 8.13
CA GLU A 137 -14.09 8.51 8.32
C GLU A 137 -13.38 8.55 9.67
N ILE A 138 -12.06 8.49 9.63
CA ILE A 138 -11.21 8.72 10.80
C ILE A 138 -10.82 10.20 10.79
N GLN A 139 -11.46 11.01 11.62
CA GLN A 139 -11.15 12.42 11.74
C GLN A 139 -9.92 12.62 12.62
N CYS A 140 -8.85 13.15 12.02
CA CYS A 140 -7.64 13.53 12.73
C CYS A 140 -7.04 14.80 12.13
N GLU A 141 -6.65 15.74 12.97
CA GLU A 141 -5.97 16.96 12.51
C GLU A 141 -4.60 16.68 11.87
N CYS A 142 -3.95 15.56 12.22
CA CYS A 142 -2.67 15.15 11.63
C CYS A 142 -2.75 14.97 10.11
N LYS A 143 -3.93 14.69 9.56
CA LYS A 143 -4.15 14.56 8.11
C LYS A 143 -3.62 15.78 7.33
N LYS A 144 -3.78 16.99 7.90
CA LYS A 144 -3.32 18.24 7.28
C LYS A 144 -1.79 18.32 7.14
N TYR A 145 -1.05 17.58 7.93
CA TYR A 145 0.42 17.63 7.99
C TYR A 145 1.09 16.44 7.29
N ILE A 146 0.37 15.34 7.12
CA ILE A 146 0.91 14.09 6.58
C ILE A 146 0.75 14.01 5.05
N ILE A 147 -0.28 14.66 4.49
CA ILE A 147 -0.62 14.61 3.06
C ILE A 147 0.08 15.73 2.24
N ARG A 148 1.09 16.38 2.79
CA ARG A 148 1.88 17.39 2.06
C ARG A 148 3.17 16.82 1.54
#